data_6f2a606c9946c1075bf158ee56883419
#
_entry.id   6f2a606c9946c1075bf158ee56883419
#
_cell.length_a   1.000
_cell.length_b   1.000
_cell.length_c   1.000
_cell.angle_alpha   90.00
_cell.angle_beta   90.00
_cell.angle_gamma   90.00
#
_symmetry.space_group_name_H-M   'P 1'
#
loop_
_entity.id
_entity.type
_entity.pdbx_description
1 polymer ?
#
loop_
_entity_poly.entity_id
_entity_poly.type
_entity_poly.pdbx_seq_one_letter_code
_entity_poly.pdbx_strand_id
1 'polypeptide(L)'
;QAGSYTVVVTDFNGCILTETYVVDEPDALVLTETHIDISCFAANNGSIDLTISGGSGSETIAWTAPGGFTSSSEDLTNLGPNDFTVVVTDVNGCSSTLTVTIEEPLAITIVGSITHVACAGGTTGAINITVSNGTPIYAFAWTGPNGFTSVAEDLTGLAAGMYTVIVTDDNGCSRTASYTVIQNQPILVTAIITHVSCNAASTGAIDITVSGGQSLYQVSWTGPAGYTANTQDITGLATGTYTVTITDALLCTASFDFTVNQAAPLVITAVTSDPDCATDSNGSIDITVTGGTTTYSYSWTGPLGFIGTME
;
A
#
# COMPACT_ATOMS: atom_id res chain seq x y z
N GLN A 1 59.07 -49.90 -11.60
CA GLN A 1 58.72 -49.20 -10.36
C GLN A 1 59.85 -48.21 -9.99
N ALA A 2 59.53 -47.10 -9.42
CA ALA A 2 60.51 -46.21 -8.82
C ALA A 2 61.26 -46.93 -7.70
N GLY A 3 62.53 -46.57 -7.53
CA GLY A 3 63.39 -47.19 -6.53
C GLY A 3 64.85 -47.25 -6.96
N SER A 4 65.70 -47.73 -6.08
CA SER A 4 67.12 -47.92 -6.32
C SER A 4 67.35 -49.32 -6.84
N TYR A 5 68.01 -49.45 -7.99
CA TYR A 5 68.35 -50.70 -8.66
C TYR A 5 69.87 -50.82 -8.62
N THR A 6 70.37 -51.90 -8.02
CA THR A 6 71.79 -52.20 -7.97
C THR A 6 72.15 -53.35 -8.90
N VAL A 7 72.98 -53.09 -9.86
CA VAL A 7 73.55 -54.12 -10.75
C VAL A 7 74.99 -54.52 -10.24
N VAL A 8 75.21 -55.78 -10.12
CA VAL A 8 76.53 -56.37 -9.82
C VAL A 8 76.97 -57.14 -11.07
N VAL A 9 78.06 -56.72 -11.64
CA VAL A 9 78.67 -57.39 -12.78
C VAL A 9 79.95 -58.07 -12.31
N THR A 10 80.13 -59.38 -12.54
CA THR A 10 81.25 -60.18 -12.24
C THR A 10 81.90 -60.70 -13.51
N ASP A 11 83.20 -60.49 -13.75
CA ASP A 11 83.88 -60.99 -14.92
C ASP A 11 84.29 -62.49 -14.71
N PHE A 12 84.87 -63.09 -15.77
CA PHE A 12 85.32 -64.49 -15.73
C PHE A 12 86.44 -64.78 -14.71
N ASN A 13 87.22 -63.71 -14.32
CA ASN A 13 88.28 -63.79 -13.37
C ASN A 13 87.81 -63.50 -11.95
N GLY A 14 86.50 -63.22 -11.70
CA GLY A 14 85.89 -62.93 -10.43
C GLY A 14 85.98 -61.47 -9.96
N CYS A 15 86.39 -60.55 -10.84
CA CYS A 15 86.38 -59.11 -10.50
C CYS A 15 84.91 -58.59 -10.51
N ILE A 16 84.52 -57.84 -9.51
CA ILE A 16 83.19 -57.38 -9.27
C ILE A 16 83.12 -55.85 -9.44
N LEU A 17 82.19 -55.38 -10.22
CA LEU A 17 81.76 -53.96 -10.29
C LEU A 17 80.30 -53.89 -9.81
N THR A 18 80.01 -52.95 -8.93
CA THR A 18 78.65 -52.69 -8.42
C THR A 18 78.27 -51.26 -8.72
N GLU A 19 77.17 -51.03 -9.41
CA GLU A 19 76.62 -49.73 -9.69
C GLU A 19 75.13 -49.65 -9.25
N THR A 20 74.71 -48.47 -8.75
CA THR A 20 73.36 -48.23 -8.28
C THR A 20 72.73 -47.13 -9.14
N TYR A 21 71.60 -47.39 -9.67
CA TYR A 21 70.82 -46.48 -10.47
C TYR A 21 69.49 -46.19 -9.73
N VAL A 22 69.10 -44.90 -9.64
CA VAL A 22 67.79 -44.51 -9.13
C VAL A 22 66.83 -44.30 -10.30
N VAL A 23 65.69 -44.91 -10.22
CA VAL A 23 64.52 -44.61 -11.10
C VAL A 23 63.55 -43.83 -10.27
N ASP A 24 63.38 -42.58 -10.61
CA ASP A 24 62.43 -41.67 -9.92
C ASP A 24 61.05 -41.81 -10.54
N GLU A 25 60.01 -41.54 -9.76
CA GLU A 25 58.64 -41.35 -10.23
C GLU A 25 58.23 -39.89 -10.09
N PRO A 26 57.42 -39.40 -10.99
CA PRO A 26 56.89 -38.03 -10.86
C PRO A 26 56.06 -37.90 -9.58
N ASP A 27 55.99 -36.67 -9.05
CA ASP A 27 55.05 -36.35 -7.97
C ASP A 27 53.61 -36.61 -8.42
N ALA A 28 52.79 -37.11 -7.51
CA ALA A 28 51.38 -37.35 -7.83
C ALA A 28 50.64 -36.05 -8.23
N LEU A 29 49.79 -36.13 -9.23
CA LEU A 29 48.93 -35.00 -9.64
C LEU A 29 47.90 -34.71 -8.55
N VAL A 30 47.97 -33.54 -7.94
CA VAL A 30 47.12 -33.06 -6.83
C VAL A 30 46.33 -31.83 -7.31
N LEU A 31 45.01 -31.82 -7.10
CA LEU A 31 44.10 -30.73 -7.37
C LEU A 31 43.61 -30.15 -6.04
N THR A 32 43.70 -28.84 -5.90
CA THR A 32 43.09 -28.06 -4.82
C THR A 32 42.30 -26.91 -5.43
N GLU A 33 41.32 -26.39 -4.70
CA GLU A 33 40.52 -25.28 -5.18
C GLU A 33 40.15 -24.30 -4.07
N THR A 34 39.78 -23.10 -4.46
CA THR A 34 38.98 -22.17 -3.70
C THR A 34 37.81 -21.69 -4.58
N HIS A 35 36.64 -21.49 -3.99
CA HIS A 35 35.50 -21.04 -4.74
C HIS A 35 34.77 -19.89 -4.04
N ILE A 36 33.95 -19.17 -4.82
CA ILE A 36 33.04 -18.16 -4.34
C ILE A 36 31.64 -18.59 -4.81
N ASP A 37 30.74 -18.76 -3.84
CA ASP A 37 29.34 -19.04 -4.09
C ASP A 37 28.60 -17.85 -4.69
N ILE A 38 27.40 -18.10 -5.21
CA ILE A 38 26.54 -17.07 -5.78
C ILE A 38 26.04 -16.15 -4.67
N SER A 39 26.21 -14.83 -4.85
CA SER A 39 25.84 -13.86 -3.83
C SER A 39 24.34 -13.64 -3.68
N CYS A 40 23.56 -13.74 -4.80
CA CYS A 40 22.12 -13.50 -4.83
C CYS A 40 21.41 -14.56 -5.66
N PHE A 41 20.19 -14.90 -5.30
CA PHE A 41 19.35 -15.80 -6.09
C PHE A 41 19.34 -15.40 -7.58
N ALA A 42 19.58 -16.39 -8.46
CA ALA A 42 19.69 -16.26 -9.91
C ALA A 42 20.80 -15.30 -10.43
N ALA A 43 21.74 -14.89 -9.60
CA ALA A 43 22.94 -14.19 -10.04
C ALA A 43 23.99 -15.24 -10.49
N ASN A 44 24.45 -15.21 -11.70
CA ASN A 44 25.50 -16.11 -12.19
C ASN A 44 26.88 -15.50 -11.94
N ASN A 45 27.29 -15.36 -10.68
CA ASN A 45 28.53 -14.71 -10.29
C ASN A 45 29.45 -15.59 -9.42
N GLY A 46 29.18 -16.89 -9.36
CA GLY A 46 30.06 -17.87 -8.75
C GLY A 46 31.39 -18.01 -9.51
N SER A 47 32.43 -18.44 -8.82
CA SER A 47 33.77 -18.68 -9.43
C SER A 47 34.47 -19.84 -8.74
N ILE A 48 35.35 -20.50 -9.49
CA ILE A 48 36.26 -21.54 -9.01
C ILE A 48 37.67 -21.15 -9.46
N ASP A 49 38.62 -21.14 -8.55
CA ASP A 49 40.07 -20.99 -8.73
C ASP A 49 40.72 -22.36 -8.46
N LEU A 50 41.16 -23.01 -9.52
CA LEU A 50 41.79 -24.35 -9.47
C LEU A 50 43.30 -24.20 -9.37
N THR A 51 43.89 -24.93 -8.43
CA THR A 51 45.36 -25.03 -8.33
C THR A 51 45.78 -26.47 -8.60
N ILE A 52 46.69 -26.63 -9.58
CA ILE A 52 47.23 -27.91 -10.01
C ILE A 52 48.71 -28.00 -9.53
N SER A 53 49.09 -29.14 -8.95
CA SER A 53 50.47 -29.40 -8.54
C SER A 53 50.87 -30.86 -8.75
N GLY A 54 52.16 -31.12 -8.92
CA GLY A 54 52.67 -32.48 -9.27
C GLY A 54 52.47 -32.81 -10.76
N GLY A 55 52.41 -34.09 -11.08
CA GLY A 55 52.29 -34.58 -12.46
C GLY A 55 53.55 -34.39 -13.30
N SER A 56 53.45 -34.58 -14.61
CA SER A 56 54.53 -34.51 -15.57
C SER A 56 54.17 -33.64 -16.76
N GLY A 57 54.84 -32.52 -16.97
CA GLY A 57 54.72 -31.69 -18.17
C GLY A 57 53.43 -30.89 -18.23
N SER A 58 52.94 -30.63 -19.47
CA SER A 58 51.70 -29.85 -19.69
C SER A 58 50.48 -30.69 -19.41
N GLU A 59 49.50 -30.10 -18.72
CA GLU A 59 48.23 -30.75 -18.35
C GLU A 59 47.14 -30.40 -19.36
N THR A 60 46.18 -31.29 -19.52
CA THR A 60 44.88 -31.04 -20.16
C THR A 60 43.78 -30.97 -19.13
N ILE A 61 43.03 -29.88 -19.15
CA ILE A 61 41.93 -29.60 -18.22
C ILE A 61 40.59 -29.83 -18.92
N ALA A 62 39.70 -30.57 -18.30
CA ALA A 62 38.35 -30.80 -18.81
C ALA A 62 37.31 -30.69 -17.71
N TRP A 63 36.61 -29.55 -17.67
CA TRP A 63 35.47 -29.32 -16.81
C TRP A 63 34.20 -29.83 -17.45
N THR A 64 33.32 -30.37 -16.64
CA THR A 64 31.95 -30.77 -16.99
C THR A 64 31.01 -30.43 -15.84
N ALA A 65 29.73 -30.11 -16.18
CA ALA A 65 28.66 -29.98 -15.19
C ALA A 65 27.32 -30.41 -15.81
N PRO A 66 26.28 -30.69 -14.99
CA PRO A 66 24.93 -30.90 -15.47
C PRO A 66 24.46 -29.76 -16.41
N GLY A 67 23.59 -30.12 -17.39
CA GLY A 67 23.15 -29.16 -18.41
C GLY A 67 24.08 -29.00 -19.62
N GLY A 68 25.14 -29.82 -19.69
CA GLY A 68 26.06 -29.85 -20.84
C GLY A 68 27.17 -28.78 -20.80
N PHE A 69 27.44 -28.20 -19.64
CA PHE A 69 28.56 -27.28 -19.46
C PHE A 69 29.89 -28.00 -19.72
N THR A 70 30.80 -27.33 -20.44
CA THR A 70 32.19 -27.79 -20.66
C THR A 70 33.14 -26.61 -20.68
N SER A 71 34.35 -26.76 -20.13
CA SER A 71 35.43 -25.76 -20.21
C SER A 71 36.79 -26.45 -20.18
N SER A 72 37.81 -25.80 -20.73
CA SER A 72 39.20 -26.18 -20.64
C SER A 72 40.06 -25.10 -19.94
N SER A 73 39.45 -24.06 -19.40
CA SER A 73 40.14 -23.05 -18.60
C SER A 73 40.55 -23.64 -17.24
N GLU A 74 41.64 -23.19 -16.65
CA GLU A 74 42.02 -23.57 -15.32
C GLU A 74 40.98 -23.05 -14.32
N ASP A 75 40.68 -21.75 -14.34
CA ASP A 75 39.72 -21.10 -13.49
C ASP A 75 38.39 -20.91 -14.23
N LEU A 76 37.31 -20.91 -13.45
CA LEU A 76 35.96 -20.67 -13.94
C LEU A 76 35.34 -19.44 -13.26
N THR A 77 34.62 -18.63 -14.04
CA THR A 77 33.90 -17.45 -13.57
C THR A 77 32.49 -17.39 -14.15
N ASN A 78 31.64 -16.52 -13.57
CA ASN A 78 30.24 -16.35 -14.00
C ASN A 78 29.44 -17.66 -13.94
N LEU A 79 29.65 -18.43 -12.89
CA LEU A 79 29.00 -19.72 -12.67
C LEU A 79 27.61 -19.54 -12.04
N GLY A 80 26.65 -20.31 -12.53
CA GLY A 80 25.39 -20.58 -11.85
C GLY A 80 25.53 -21.73 -10.84
N PRO A 81 24.48 -22.03 -10.05
CA PRO A 81 24.51 -23.10 -9.05
C PRO A 81 24.60 -24.47 -9.74
N ASN A 82 25.63 -25.22 -9.41
CA ASN A 82 25.84 -26.56 -9.98
C ASN A 82 27.02 -27.28 -9.31
N ASP A 83 27.13 -28.59 -9.60
CA ASP A 83 28.30 -29.40 -9.32
C ASP A 83 29.25 -29.41 -10.54
N PHE A 84 30.41 -28.79 -10.42
CA PHE A 84 31.43 -28.72 -11.46
C PHE A 84 32.49 -29.78 -11.21
N THR A 85 32.69 -30.69 -12.16
CA THR A 85 33.72 -31.73 -12.09
C THR A 85 34.81 -31.46 -13.08
N VAL A 86 36.04 -31.38 -12.60
CA VAL A 86 37.25 -31.26 -13.42
C VAL A 86 37.99 -32.60 -13.47
N VAL A 87 38.45 -32.96 -14.65
CA VAL A 87 39.45 -34.00 -14.85
C VAL A 87 40.69 -33.30 -15.42
N VAL A 88 41.82 -33.45 -14.71
CA VAL A 88 43.12 -32.98 -15.21
C VAL A 88 43.97 -34.18 -15.54
N THR A 89 44.56 -34.17 -16.72
CA THR A 89 45.38 -35.27 -17.22
C THR A 89 46.76 -34.75 -17.68
N ASP A 90 47.86 -35.34 -17.20
CA ASP A 90 49.23 -34.98 -17.59
C ASP A 90 49.62 -35.61 -18.94
N VAL A 91 50.81 -35.27 -19.47
CA VAL A 91 51.31 -35.78 -20.75
C VAL A 91 51.54 -37.28 -20.74
N ASN A 92 51.71 -37.91 -19.57
CA ASN A 92 51.89 -39.35 -19.44
C ASN A 92 50.57 -40.12 -19.30
N GLY A 93 49.44 -39.39 -19.26
CA GLY A 93 48.09 -39.96 -19.12
C GLY A 93 47.67 -40.20 -17.65
N CYS A 94 48.41 -39.72 -16.67
CA CYS A 94 47.99 -39.75 -15.27
C CYS A 94 46.92 -38.70 -15.05
N SER A 95 45.81 -39.06 -14.40
CA SER A 95 44.69 -38.15 -14.20
C SER A 95 44.27 -38.02 -12.74
N SER A 96 43.78 -36.86 -12.38
CA SER A 96 43.13 -36.55 -11.10
C SER A 96 41.81 -35.87 -11.35
N THR A 97 40.84 -36.07 -10.43
CA THR A 97 39.49 -35.57 -10.56
C THR A 97 39.06 -34.84 -9.29
N LEU A 98 38.42 -33.70 -9.44
CA LEU A 98 37.86 -32.89 -8.33
C LEU A 98 36.46 -32.43 -8.70
N THR A 99 35.53 -32.43 -7.74
CA THR A 99 34.18 -31.87 -7.90
C THR A 99 34.00 -30.73 -6.91
N VAL A 100 33.50 -29.61 -7.39
CA VAL A 100 33.23 -28.38 -6.63
C VAL A 100 31.76 -28.02 -6.80
N THR A 101 31.06 -27.78 -5.69
CA THR A 101 29.68 -27.35 -5.69
C THR A 101 29.63 -25.83 -5.51
N ILE A 102 28.97 -25.14 -6.45
CA ILE A 102 28.61 -23.71 -6.31
C ILE A 102 27.18 -23.65 -5.86
N GLU A 103 26.96 -23.03 -4.69
CA GLU A 103 25.64 -22.86 -4.09
C GLU A 103 25.04 -21.48 -4.39
N GLU A 104 23.70 -21.36 -4.31
CA GLU A 104 23.00 -20.07 -4.36
C GLU A 104 22.08 -19.89 -3.15
N PRO A 105 21.92 -18.68 -2.61
CA PRO A 105 20.99 -18.42 -1.54
C PRO A 105 19.54 -18.48 -2.06
N LEU A 106 18.61 -18.83 -1.17
CA LEU A 106 17.19 -18.78 -1.50
C LEU A 106 16.75 -17.32 -1.74
N ALA A 107 15.82 -17.13 -2.69
CA ALA A 107 15.26 -15.82 -2.99
C ALA A 107 14.57 -15.20 -1.76
N ILE A 108 14.80 -13.90 -1.51
CA ILE A 108 14.10 -13.15 -0.46
C ILE A 108 12.59 -13.29 -0.67
N THR A 109 11.89 -13.66 0.38
CA THR A 109 10.42 -13.78 0.40
C THR A 109 9.85 -12.76 1.37
N ILE A 110 8.86 -11.99 0.90
CA ILE A 110 8.16 -10.96 1.70
C ILE A 110 6.68 -11.35 1.76
N VAL A 111 6.17 -11.58 2.96
CA VAL A 111 4.75 -11.84 3.23
C VAL A 111 4.22 -10.69 4.06
N GLY A 112 3.07 -10.12 3.69
CA GLY A 112 2.51 -8.99 4.42
C GLY A 112 1.02 -9.12 4.71
N SER A 113 0.58 -8.53 5.79
CA SER A 113 -0.81 -8.33 6.17
C SER A 113 -1.13 -6.84 6.23
N ILE A 114 -2.37 -6.47 5.85
CA ILE A 114 -2.81 -5.08 5.75
C ILE A 114 -3.98 -4.85 6.71
N THR A 115 -3.89 -3.79 7.50
CA THR A 115 -5.03 -3.18 8.19
C THR A 115 -5.47 -1.96 7.39
N HIS A 116 -6.74 -1.94 6.98
CA HIS A 116 -7.30 -0.84 6.20
C HIS A 116 -7.72 0.33 7.08
N VAL A 117 -7.88 1.51 6.48
CA VAL A 117 -8.35 2.71 7.16
C VAL A 117 -9.85 2.57 7.44
N ALA A 118 -10.23 2.69 8.71
CA ALA A 118 -11.62 2.51 9.14
C ALA A 118 -12.53 3.62 8.60
N CYS A 119 -12.12 4.88 8.73
CA CYS A 119 -12.91 6.05 8.32
C CYS A 119 -12.29 6.76 7.13
N ALA A 120 -13.11 7.26 6.22
CA ALA A 120 -12.66 8.05 5.09
C ALA A 120 -11.78 9.22 5.52
N GLY A 121 -10.61 9.39 4.88
CA GLY A 121 -9.63 10.42 5.21
C GLY A 121 -8.83 10.19 6.50
N GLY A 122 -9.05 9.07 7.19
CA GLY A 122 -8.27 8.71 8.38
C GLY A 122 -6.87 8.15 8.06
N THR A 123 -6.10 7.91 9.13
CA THR A 123 -4.73 7.38 9.05
C THR A 123 -4.56 6.19 10.00
N THR A 124 -5.56 5.31 10.09
CA THR A 124 -5.52 4.12 10.95
C THR A 124 -5.01 2.86 10.26
N GLY A 125 -4.58 2.98 9.01
CA GLY A 125 -4.02 1.87 8.24
C GLY A 125 -2.69 1.36 8.81
N ALA A 126 -2.39 0.07 8.59
CA ALA A 126 -1.11 -0.53 8.93
C ALA A 126 -0.72 -1.60 7.89
N ILE A 127 0.56 -1.83 7.76
CA ILE A 127 1.14 -2.92 6.97
C ILE A 127 2.18 -3.59 7.85
N ASN A 128 2.01 -4.90 8.12
CA ASN A 128 3.00 -5.71 8.82
C ASN A 128 3.57 -6.70 7.81
N ILE A 129 4.89 -6.76 7.71
CA ILE A 129 5.57 -7.70 6.81
C ILE A 129 6.45 -8.65 7.61
N THR A 130 6.68 -9.82 7.01
CA THR A 130 7.66 -10.79 7.48
C THR A 130 8.57 -11.14 6.33
N VAL A 131 9.88 -11.01 6.53
CA VAL A 131 10.90 -11.32 5.53
C VAL A 131 11.58 -12.62 5.91
N SER A 132 11.84 -13.47 4.92
CA SER A 132 12.56 -14.73 5.07
C SER A 132 13.43 -15.00 3.86
N ASN A 133 14.41 -15.90 4.01
CA ASN A 133 15.41 -16.24 3.01
C ASN A 133 16.32 -15.04 2.63
N GLY A 134 17.23 -15.23 1.66
CA GLY A 134 18.34 -14.32 1.45
C GLY A 134 19.34 -14.42 2.60
N THR A 135 20.19 -13.43 2.74
CA THR A 135 21.20 -13.35 3.82
C THR A 135 20.75 -12.33 4.87
N PRO A 136 20.32 -12.74 6.10
CA PRO A 136 19.98 -11.79 7.16
C PRO A 136 21.21 -10.94 7.52
N ILE A 137 21.04 -9.70 7.63
CA ILE A 137 20.27 -8.59 8.11
C ILE A 137 19.52 -7.88 6.95
N TYR A 138 18.28 -7.42 7.18
CA TYR A 138 17.51 -6.75 6.13
C TYR A 138 17.43 -5.25 6.35
N ALA A 139 17.59 -4.50 5.26
CA ALA A 139 17.31 -3.07 5.19
C ALA A 139 16.00 -2.84 4.43
N PHE A 140 15.19 -1.89 4.91
CA PHE A 140 13.87 -1.56 4.34
C PHE A 140 13.89 -0.16 3.77
N ALA A 141 13.28 0.01 2.58
CA ALA A 141 13.06 1.32 1.97
C ALA A 141 11.63 1.37 1.43
N TRP A 142 10.75 2.05 2.18
CA TRP A 142 9.37 2.25 1.80
C TRP A 142 9.17 3.56 1.06
N THR A 143 8.27 3.53 0.10
CA THR A 143 7.70 4.69 -0.56
C THR A 143 6.18 4.58 -0.58
N GLY A 144 5.46 5.71 -0.62
CA GLY A 144 4.01 5.73 -0.57
C GLY A 144 3.41 7.06 -1.03
N PRO A 145 2.10 7.25 -0.80
CA PRO A 145 1.38 8.46 -1.20
C PRO A 145 1.98 9.73 -0.60
N ASN A 146 1.83 10.85 -1.31
CA ASN A 146 2.26 12.20 -0.86
C ASN A 146 3.73 12.30 -0.44
N GLY A 147 4.62 11.49 -1.03
CA GLY A 147 6.04 11.50 -0.71
C GLY A 147 6.39 10.75 0.59
N PHE A 148 5.50 9.87 1.08
CA PHE A 148 5.78 9.04 2.25
C PHE A 148 7.04 8.19 2.04
N THR A 149 7.90 8.15 3.04
CA THR A 149 9.08 7.27 3.11
C THR A 149 9.25 6.70 4.52
N SER A 150 9.80 5.48 4.64
CA SER A 150 10.13 4.85 5.92
C SER A 150 11.23 3.82 5.73
N VAL A 151 11.95 3.51 6.82
CA VAL A 151 12.95 2.45 6.90
C VAL A 151 12.57 1.38 7.95
N ALA A 152 11.39 1.48 8.54
CA ALA A 152 10.89 0.48 9.48
C ALA A 152 10.44 -0.80 8.73
N GLU A 153 10.50 -1.95 9.40
CA GLU A 153 9.96 -3.20 8.84
C GLU A 153 8.44 -3.08 8.67
N ASP A 154 7.74 -2.71 9.74
CA ASP A 154 6.29 -2.55 9.79
C ASP A 154 5.89 -1.07 9.77
N LEU A 155 4.73 -0.80 9.21
CA LEU A 155 4.16 0.54 9.10
C LEU A 155 2.83 0.65 9.83
N THR A 156 2.64 1.75 10.52
CA THR A 156 1.38 2.13 11.18
C THR A 156 1.03 3.58 10.88
N GLY A 157 -0.20 3.98 11.18
CA GLY A 157 -0.63 5.37 10.96
C GLY A 157 -0.79 5.73 9.49
N LEU A 158 -1.13 4.78 8.63
CA LEU A 158 -1.16 4.95 7.18
C LEU A 158 -2.51 5.50 6.71
N ALA A 159 -2.46 6.45 5.78
CA ALA A 159 -3.60 6.83 4.94
C ALA A 159 -3.87 5.77 3.86
N ALA A 160 -5.03 5.86 3.20
CA ALA A 160 -5.31 5.03 2.04
C ALA A 160 -4.35 5.35 0.88
N GLY A 161 -3.86 4.30 0.20
CA GLY A 161 -2.96 4.41 -0.93
C GLY A 161 -2.10 3.18 -1.13
N MET A 162 -1.24 3.21 -2.14
CA MET A 162 -0.29 2.14 -2.44
C MET A 162 1.06 2.45 -1.80
N TYR A 163 1.59 1.48 -1.07
CA TYR A 163 2.91 1.51 -0.43
C TYR A 163 3.79 0.42 -1.04
N THR A 164 5.02 0.78 -1.39
CA THR A 164 5.99 -0.14 -1.98
C THR A 164 7.23 -0.21 -1.10
N VAL A 165 7.67 -1.42 -0.77
CA VAL A 165 8.90 -1.67 -0.05
C VAL A 165 9.93 -2.29 -0.99
N ILE A 166 11.18 -1.86 -0.85
CA ILE A 166 12.36 -2.57 -1.32
C ILE A 166 13.04 -3.11 -0.07
N VAL A 167 13.17 -4.43 0.01
CA VAL A 167 13.94 -5.12 1.05
C VAL A 167 15.27 -5.51 0.45
N THR A 168 16.36 -5.14 1.12
CA THR A 168 17.74 -5.46 0.71
C THR A 168 18.39 -6.24 1.84
N ASP A 169 19.01 -7.39 1.53
CA ASP A 169 19.73 -8.22 2.48
C ASP A 169 21.20 -7.78 2.66
N ASP A 170 21.94 -8.47 3.52
CA ASP A 170 23.35 -8.13 3.84
C ASP A 170 24.30 -8.32 2.64
N ASN A 171 23.95 -9.18 1.69
CA ASN A 171 24.70 -9.36 0.44
C ASN A 171 24.33 -8.34 -0.66
N GLY A 172 23.40 -7.43 -0.38
CA GLY A 172 22.93 -6.43 -1.33
C GLY A 172 21.86 -6.95 -2.30
N CYS A 173 21.34 -8.17 -2.11
CA CYS A 173 20.24 -8.71 -2.90
C CYS A 173 18.94 -8.00 -2.53
N SER A 174 18.10 -7.67 -3.50
CA SER A 174 16.89 -6.92 -3.22
C SER A 174 15.62 -7.58 -3.76
N ARG A 175 14.51 -7.37 -3.04
CA ARG A 175 13.17 -7.77 -3.43
C ARG A 175 12.19 -6.64 -3.20
N THR A 176 11.25 -6.46 -4.13
CA THR A 176 10.21 -5.42 -4.03
C THR A 176 8.84 -6.07 -3.80
N ALA A 177 8.04 -5.46 -2.92
CA ALA A 177 6.64 -5.80 -2.73
C ALA A 177 5.79 -4.53 -2.62
N SER A 178 4.50 -4.61 -3.02
CA SER A 178 3.56 -3.49 -2.95
C SER A 178 2.27 -3.92 -2.27
N TYR A 179 1.73 -3.02 -1.44
CA TYR A 179 0.53 -3.21 -0.64
C TYR A 179 -0.40 -2.02 -0.81
N THR A 180 -1.70 -2.27 -0.97
CA THR A 180 -2.69 -1.21 -1.10
C THR A 180 -3.54 -1.13 0.16
N VAL A 181 -3.39 -0.03 0.89
CA VAL A 181 -4.27 0.32 2.01
C VAL A 181 -5.50 1.01 1.41
N ILE A 182 -6.69 0.48 1.65
CA ILE A 182 -7.96 1.08 1.22
C ILE A 182 -8.66 1.75 2.40
N GLN A 183 -9.66 2.59 2.12
CA GLN A 183 -10.54 3.19 3.12
C GLN A 183 -12.00 2.96 2.74
N ASN A 184 -12.89 3.08 3.72
CA ASN A 184 -14.32 3.08 3.47
C ASN A 184 -14.76 4.36 2.75
N GLN A 185 -15.91 4.31 2.07
CA GLN A 185 -16.52 5.48 1.45
C GLN A 185 -16.89 6.52 2.53
N PRO A 186 -16.76 7.82 2.26
CA PRO A 186 -17.22 8.84 3.20
C PRO A 186 -18.74 8.75 3.40
N ILE A 187 -19.19 9.09 4.62
CA ILE A 187 -20.61 9.27 4.87
C ILE A 187 -21.09 10.51 4.09
N LEU A 188 -22.15 10.36 3.33
CA LEU A 188 -22.79 11.42 2.55
C LEU A 188 -24.26 11.50 2.95
N VAL A 189 -24.81 12.71 3.03
CA VAL A 189 -26.21 12.98 3.32
C VAL A 189 -26.78 13.89 2.23
N THR A 190 -27.89 13.50 1.66
CA THR A 190 -28.76 14.34 0.83
C THR A 190 -30.05 14.64 1.57
N ALA A 191 -30.65 15.80 1.36
CA ALA A 191 -31.85 16.21 2.08
C ALA A 191 -32.90 16.83 1.15
N ILE A 192 -34.17 16.59 1.46
CA ILE A 192 -35.32 17.33 0.96
C ILE A 192 -35.83 18.18 2.12
N ILE A 193 -35.83 19.50 1.93
CA ILE A 193 -36.20 20.46 2.97
C ILE A 193 -37.57 21.06 2.63
N THR A 194 -38.54 20.93 3.55
CA THR A 194 -39.80 21.64 3.53
C THR A 194 -39.65 22.87 4.44
N HIS A 195 -39.81 24.06 3.85
CA HIS A 195 -39.74 25.32 4.59
C HIS A 195 -41.04 25.62 5.35
N VAL A 196 -40.93 26.51 6.33
CA VAL A 196 -42.07 26.93 7.14
C VAL A 196 -43.07 27.75 6.25
N SER A 197 -44.29 27.33 6.20
CA SER A 197 -45.29 27.91 5.32
C SER A 197 -45.81 29.31 5.75
N CYS A 198 -45.84 29.57 7.06
CA CYS A 198 -46.24 30.84 7.63
C CYS A 198 -45.23 31.37 8.62
N ASN A 199 -45.06 32.68 8.67
CA ASN A 199 -44.15 33.30 9.64
C ASN A 199 -44.44 32.85 11.08
N ALA A 200 -43.40 32.51 11.83
CA ALA A 200 -43.46 32.00 13.22
C ALA A 200 -44.19 30.69 13.43
N ALA A 201 -44.55 29.95 12.36
CA ALA A 201 -45.07 28.59 12.49
C ALA A 201 -43.94 27.56 12.63
N SER A 202 -44.33 26.33 12.97
CA SER A 202 -43.41 25.17 13.06
C SER A 202 -43.91 24.06 12.15
N THR A 203 -43.93 24.31 10.84
CA THR A 203 -44.39 23.39 9.78
C THR A 203 -43.28 22.87 8.89
N GLY A 204 -42.01 23.25 9.20
CA GLY A 204 -40.85 22.79 8.46
C GLY A 204 -40.59 21.30 8.63
N ALA A 205 -39.88 20.70 7.67
CA ALA A 205 -39.44 19.31 7.73
C ALA A 205 -38.07 19.15 7.01
N ILE A 206 -37.31 18.17 7.42
CA ILE A 206 -36.09 17.71 6.75
C ILE A 206 -36.16 16.20 6.63
N ASP A 207 -36.16 15.68 5.41
CA ASP A 207 -36.09 14.26 5.05
C ASP A 207 -34.70 13.99 4.49
N ILE A 208 -33.92 13.11 5.13
CA ILE A 208 -32.55 12.80 4.74
C ILE A 208 -32.40 11.39 4.20
N THR A 209 -31.51 11.28 3.21
CA THR A 209 -30.99 9.99 2.75
C THR A 209 -29.51 9.92 3.02
N VAL A 210 -29.09 8.90 3.80
CA VAL A 210 -27.71 8.63 4.16
C VAL A 210 -27.12 7.58 3.23
N SER A 211 -25.89 7.79 2.77
CA SER A 211 -25.12 6.85 1.94
C SER A 211 -23.65 6.87 2.29
N GLY A 212 -22.88 5.86 1.82
CA GLY A 212 -21.46 5.70 2.19
C GLY A 212 -21.27 5.24 3.62
N GLY A 213 -20.06 5.28 4.13
CA GLY A 213 -19.71 4.68 5.43
C GLY A 213 -20.03 3.18 5.51
N GLN A 214 -20.11 2.66 6.73
CA GLN A 214 -20.55 1.29 7.00
C GLN A 214 -21.99 1.32 7.53
N SER A 215 -22.90 0.61 6.88
CA SER A 215 -24.33 0.57 7.25
C SER A 215 -24.60 0.24 8.74
N LEU A 216 -25.77 0.64 9.22
CA LEU A 216 -26.23 0.81 10.60
C LEU A 216 -25.79 2.18 11.13
N TYR A 217 -26.55 3.22 10.69
CA TYR A 217 -26.28 4.59 11.11
C TYR A 217 -27.01 4.94 12.40
N GLN A 218 -26.29 5.61 13.30
CA GLN A 218 -26.89 6.37 14.39
C GLN A 218 -27.04 7.82 13.96
N VAL A 219 -28.21 8.39 14.14
CA VAL A 219 -28.56 9.75 13.76
C VAL A 219 -28.75 10.59 15.01
N SER A 220 -28.17 11.76 15.07
CA SER A 220 -28.36 12.73 16.14
C SER A 220 -28.52 14.14 15.57
N TRP A 221 -29.66 14.77 15.85
CA TRP A 221 -29.94 16.13 15.44
C TRP A 221 -29.80 17.10 16.60
N THR A 222 -29.30 18.28 16.26
CA THR A 222 -29.36 19.49 17.09
C THR A 222 -29.90 20.66 16.29
N GLY A 223 -30.52 21.65 16.96
CA GLY A 223 -31.11 22.79 16.27
C GLY A 223 -31.46 23.95 17.18
N PRO A 224 -32.22 24.93 16.69
CA PRO A 224 -32.62 26.12 17.44
C PRO A 224 -33.35 25.81 18.73
N ALA A 225 -33.20 26.69 19.72
CA ALA A 225 -33.85 26.59 21.04
C ALA A 225 -33.64 25.26 21.77
N GLY A 226 -32.47 24.57 21.53
CA GLY A 226 -32.16 23.30 22.18
C GLY A 226 -32.87 22.09 21.57
N TYR A 227 -33.34 22.19 20.32
CA TYR A 227 -33.95 21.07 19.60
C TYR A 227 -32.99 19.89 19.49
N THR A 228 -33.49 18.69 19.76
CA THR A 228 -32.76 17.41 19.58
C THR A 228 -33.70 16.32 19.05
N ALA A 229 -33.18 15.42 18.19
CA ALA A 229 -33.87 14.23 17.73
C ALA A 229 -32.88 13.12 17.33
N ASN A 230 -33.37 11.87 17.28
CA ASN A 230 -32.55 10.72 16.86
C ASN A 230 -33.21 9.92 15.72
N THR A 231 -34.27 10.46 15.10
CA THR A 231 -34.90 9.87 13.93
C THR A 231 -34.17 10.31 12.67
N GLN A 232 -34.25 9.54 11.58
CA GLN A 232 -33.65 9.89 10.32
C GLN A 232 -34.23 11.20 9.82
N ASP A 233 -35.56 11.29 9.76
CA ASP A 233 -36.31 12.44 9.29
C ASP A 233 -36.91 13.20 10.45
N ILE A 234 -37.01 14.51 10.33
CA ILE A 234 -37.54 15.41 11.35
C ILE A 234 -38.59 16.35 10.77
N THR A 235 -39.65 16.57 11.55
CA THR A 235 -40.81 17.40 11.18
C THR A 235 -41.20 18.35 12.29
N GLY A 236 -42.12 19.26 12.02
CA GLY A 236 -42.58 20.22 13.03
C GLY A 236 -41.52 21.27 13.34
N LEU A 237 -40.70 21.64 12.38
CA LEU A 237 -39.54 22.51 12.55
C LEU A 237 -39.89 23.98 12.42
N ALA A 238 -39.37 24.79 13.34
CA ALA A 238 -39.33 26.24 13.20
C ALA A 238 -38.20 26.65 12.21
N THR A 239 -38.18 27.92 11.82
CA THR A 239 -37.07 28.45 11.02
C THR A 239 -35.74 28.38 11.78
N GLY A 240 -34.66 28.03 11.07
CA GLY A 240 -33.32 27.96 11.65
C GLY A 240 -32.45 26.88 11.01
N THR A 241 -31.22 26.77 11.49
CA THR A 241 -30.26 25.75 11.04
C THR A 241 -30.31 24.54 11.97
N TYR A 242 -30.41 23.37 11.37
CA TYR A 242 -30.42 22.06 12.04
C TYR A 242 -29.18 21.30 11.59
N THR A 243 -28.42 20.82 12.55
CA THR A 243 -27.20 20.01 12.31
C THR A 243 -27.51 18.55 12.59
N VAL A 244 -27.28 17.69 11.60
CA VAL A 244 -27.30 16.23 11.81
C VAL A 244 -25.88 15.72 11.93
N THR A 245 -25.64 14.88 12.93
CA THR A 245 -24.44 14.07 13.04
C THR A 245 -24.81 12.61 12.81
N ILE A 246 -24.19 12.01 11.81
CA ILE A 246 -24.31 10.60 11.47
C ILE A 246 -23.09 9.87 11.99
N THR A 247 -23.31 8.77 12.73
CA THR A 247 -22.25 7.85 13.17
C THR A 247 -22.53 6.48 12.54
N ASP A 248 -21.56 5.91 11.84
CA ASP A 248 -21.68 4.60 11.21
C ASP A 248 -21.28 3.44 12.16
N ALA A 249 -21.37 2.19 11.67
CA ALA A 249 -21.05 1.01 12.47
C ALA A 249 -19.56 0.89 12.86
N LEU A 250 -18.66 1.61 12.20
CA LEU A 250 -17.24 1.70 12.54
C LEU A 250 -16.91 2.91 13.41
N LEU A 251 -17.95 3.59 13.94
CA LEU A 251 -17.84 4.81 14.74
C LEU A 251 -17.27 6.01 13.98
N CYS A 252 -17.29 5.99 12.65
CA CYS A 252 -16.97 7.15 11.83
C CYS A 252 -18.12 8.15 11.89
N THR A 253 -17.81 9.43 12.04
CA THR A 253 -18.80 10.49 12.17
C THR A 253 -18.69 11.51 11.04
N ALA A 254 -19.84 12.03 10.60
CA ALA A 254 -19.92 13.19 9.71
C ALA A 254 -21.11 14.06 10.12
N SER A 255 -20.95 15.39 10.00
CA SER A 255 -21.99 16.36 10.37
C SER A 255 -22.34 17.22 9.17
N PHE A 256 -23.64 17.53 9.04
CA PHE A 256 -24.21 18.29 7.93
C PHE A 256 -25.23 19.30 8.47
N ASP A 257 -25.24 20.52 7.91
CA ASP A 257 -26.13 21.58 8.28
C ASP A 257 -27.21 21.80 7.22
N PHE A 258 -28.47 21.92 7.67
CA PHE A 258 -29.62 22.19 6.81
C PHE A 258 -30.40 23.38 7.37
N THR A 259 -30.78 24.34 6.52
CA THR A 259 -31.48 25.54 6.94
C THR A 259 -32.94 25.47 6.50
N VAL A 260 -33.84 25.52 7.48
CA VAL A 260 -35.26 25.70 7.30
C VAL A 260 -35.56 27.19 7.28
N ASN A 261 -36.06 27.70 6.17
CA ASN A 261 -36.44 29.09 6.02
C ASN A 261 -37.96 29.29 6.28
N GLN A 262 -38.39 30.53 6.43
CA GLN A 262 -39.79 30.92 6.51
C GLN A 262 -40.08 32.10 5.57
N ALA A 263 -41.36 32.25 5.19
CA ALA A 263 -41.79 33.43 4.49
C ALA A 263 -41.63 34.71 5.36
N ALA A 264 -41.36 35.81 4.74
CA ALA A 264 -41.35 37.11 5.45
C ALA A 264 -42.73 37.35 6.11
N PRO A 265 -42.78 38.03 7.27
CA PRO A 265 -44.08 38.35 7.87
C PRO A 265 -44.94 39.18 6.94
N LEU A 266 -46.25 38.94 6.97
CA LEU A 266 -47.18 39.83 6.31
C LEU A 266 -47.18 41.22 6.99
N VAL A 267 -46.97 42.24 6.19
CA VAL A 267 -47.04 43.64 6.63
C VAL A 267 -48.03 44.37 5.80
N ILE A 268 -48.97 45.05 6.45
CA ILE A 268 -49.98 45.90 5.81
C ILE A 268 -49.63 47.34 6.16
N THR A 269 -49.50 48.17 5.17
CA THR A 269 -49.46 49.65 5.32
C THR A 269 -50.70 50.24 4.68
N ALA A 270 -51.27 51.28 5.23
CA ALA A 270 -52.50 51.89 4.72
C ALA A 270 -52.34 53.40 4.58
N VAL A 271 -52.91 53.94 3.54
CA VAL A 271 -53.18 55.37 3.36
C VAL A 271 -54.65 55.58 3.44
N THR A 272 -55.11 56.50 4.30
CA THR A 272 -56.54 56.80 4.48
C THR A 272 -56.82 58.20 4.03
N SER A 273 -58.00 58.42 3.45
CA SER A 273 -58.55 59.75 3.18
C SER A 273 -59.90 59.84 3.86
N ASP A 274 -60.07 60.88 4.66
CA ASP A 274 -61.29 61.16 5.39
C ASP A 274 -62.36 61.73 4.42
N PRO A 275 -63.65 61.51 4.69
CA PRO A 275 -64.70 62.14 3.92
C PRO A 275 -64.71 63.64 4.11
N ASP A 276 -65.06 64.36 3.04
CA ASP A 276 -65.01 65.86 3.04
C ASP A 276 -66.09 66.50 3.96
N CYS A 277 -67.24 65.81 4.15
CA CYS A 277 -68.28 66.26 5.05
C CYS A 277 -68.85 65.09 5.88
N ALA A 278 -69.47 65.39 7.04
CA ALA A 278 -70.00 64.37 7.97
C ALA A 278 -71.06 63.45 7.37
N THR A 279 -71.67 63.77 6.20
CA THR A 279 -72.64 62.98 5.48
C THR A 279 -72.10 62.32 4.23
N ASP A 280 -70.88 62.57 3.87
CA ASP A 280 -70.31 62.06 2.62
C ASP A 280 -69.79 60.62 2.77
N SER A 281 -69.78 59.90 1.67
CA SER A 281 -69.32 58.50 1.57
C SER A 281 -68.08 58.39 0.68
N ASN A 282 -67.23 59.48 0.64
CA ASN A 282 -66.06 59.55 -0.22
C ASN A 282 -64.75 59.28 0.46
N GLY A 283 -64.77 58.85 1.73
CA GLY A 283 -63.58 58.36 2.41
C GLY A 283 -63.02 57.08 1.73
N SER A 284 -61.73 56.89 1.74
CA SER A 284 -61.06 55.75 1.17
C SER A 284 -59.97 55.17 2.07
N ILE A 285 -59.68 53.90 1.93
CA ILE A 285 -58.53 53.23 2.52
C ILE A 285 -57.85 52.50 1.36
N ASP A 286 -56.57 52.83 1.15
CA ASP A 286 -55.69 52.16 0.19
C ASP A 286 -54.62 51.40 0.96
N ILE A 287 -54.50 50.11 0.77
CA ILE A 287 -53.52 49.26 1.49
C ILE A 287 -52.48 48.72 0.54
N THR A 288 -51.24 48.61 1.07
CA THR A 288 -50.17 47.88 0.40
C THR A 288 -49.80 46.73 1.30
N VAL A 289 -49.83 45.49 0.75
CA VAL A 289 -49.46 44.24 1.44
C VAL A 289 -48.10 43.78 0.95
N THR A 290 -47.18 43.49 1.87
CA THR A 290 -45.87 42.96 1.58
C THR A 290 -45.58 41.73 2.46
N GLY A 291 -44.62 40.87 2.05
CA GLY A 291 -44.29 39.65 2.77
C GLY A 291 -45.30 38.51 2.54
N GLY A 292 -45.27 37.49 3.37
CA GLY A 292 -46.06 36.28 3.18
C GLY A 292 -45.75 35.56 1.87
N THR A 293 -46.72 34.76 1.40
CA THR A 293 -46.69 34.07 0.09
C THR A 293 -47.82 34.66 -0.76
N THR A 294 -47.51 35.19 -1.92
CA THR A 294 -48.52 35.66 -2.88
C THR A 294 -49.34 34.43 -3.39
N THR A 295 -50.66 34.48 -3.57
CA THR A 295 -51.65 35.55 -3.72
C THR A 295 -52.36 35.82 -2.40
N TYR A 296 -52.72 37.10 -2.18
CA TYR A 296 -53.42 37.51 -0.95
C TYR A 296 -54.94 37.43 -1.16
N SER A 297 -55.66 37.15 -0.07
CA SER A 297 -57.13 37.31 -0.01
C SER A 297 -57.46 38.34 1.05
N TYR A 298 -58.42 39.20 0.77
CA TYR A 298 -58.79 40.32 1.59
C TYR A 298 -60.20 40.09 2.15
N SER A 299 -60.43 40.53 3.42
CA SER A 299 -61.73 40.54 4.07
C SER A 299 -61.84 41.80 4.89
N TRP A 300 -62.73 42.68 4.53
CA TRP A 300 -63.00 43.93 5.18
C TRP A 300 -64.31 43.87 5.95
N THR A 301 -64.32 44.46 7.14
CA THR A 301 -65.52 44.69 7.93
C THR A 301 -65.50 46.15 8.39
N GLY A 302 -66.68 46.82 8.42
CA GLY A 302 -66.76 48.22 8.76
C GLY A 302 -68.08 48.61 9.39
N PRO A 303 -68.29 49.91 9.65
CA PRO A 303 -69.53 50.46 10.18
C PRO A 303 -70.72 50.08 9.33
N LEU A 304 -71.92 50.00 9.96
CA LEU A 304 -73.20 49.69 9.30
C LEU A 304 -73.24 48.38 8.52
N GLY A 305 -72.38 47.41 8.85
CA GLY A 305 -72.34 46.11 8.21
C GLY A 305 -71.58 46.08 6.88
N PHE A 306 -70.70 47.02 6.61
CA PHE A 306 -69.80 47.01 5.43
C PHE A 306 -68.96 45.74 5.39
N ILE A 307 -68.99 45.05 4.24
CA ILE A 307 -68.18 43.88 3.94
C ILE A 307 -67.52 44.09 2.56
N GLY A 308 -66.19 43.85 2.45
CA GLY A 308 -65.45 43.95 1.22
C GLY A 308 -64.44 42.82 1.09
N THR A 309 -64.06 42.45 -0.17
CA THR A 309 -63.10 41.38 -0.48
C THR A 309 -62.05 41.81 -1.51
N MET A 310 -62.00 43.09 -1.85
CA MET A 310 -61.00 43.65 -2.77
C MET A 310 -59.87 44.33 -2.03
N GLU A 311 -58.70 44.44 -2.66
CA GLU A 311 -57.55 45.20 -2.22
C GLU A 311 -57.87 46.69 -2.14
#